data_ad5bdece95e97e9e8cd50355848263d0
#
_entry.id   ad5bdece95e97e9e8cd50355848263d0
#
_cell.length_a   1.000
_cell.length_b   1.000
_cell.length_c   1.000
_cell.angle_alpha   90.00
_cell.angle_beta   90.00
_cell.angle_gamma   90.00
#
_symmetry.space_group_name_H-M   'P 1'
#
loop_
_entity.id
_entity.type
_entity.pdbx_description
1 polymer ?
#
loop_
_entity_poly.entity_id
_entity_poly.type
_entity_poly.pdbx_seq_one_letter_code
_entity_poly.pdbx_strand_id
1 'polypeptide(L)'
;MKKLGPDFYNITDLLTEEELLIQQTAYDFVQTEFMPIINEHYENATFPMELVPKLGELGFMGSALPEESGGAGVSNVAYGLILHELERGDSGLRSFASVQGALVMYPIHAYGSEEQKAKWLPGLGAGTKIGCFGLTESNFGSNPGGMATRCKKDGDDWIINGNKMWITNGPDADTLVVYAKTDPDAGSRGITAFLIEKAMTGFSSSPHFDK
;
A
#
# COMPACT_ATOMS: atom_id res chain seq x y z
N MET A 1 -28.42 -4.85 12.22
CA MET A 1 -26.97 -4.86 12.05
C MET A 1 -26.31 -5.44 13.29
N LYS A 2 -25.34 -6.33 13.15
CA LYS A 2 -24.63 -6.93 14.30
C LYS A 2 -23.69 -5.86 14.88
N LYS A 3 -23.73 -5.65 16.22
CA LYS A 3 -22.77 -4.73 16.84
C LYS A 3 -21.35 -5.31 16.68
N LEU A 4 -20.47 -4.58 16.01
CA LEU A 4 -19.08 -5.01 15.70
C LEU A 4 -18.13 -4.84 16.89
N GLY A 5 -18.58 -4.30 18.00
CA GLY A 5 -17.81 -4.09 19.22
C GLY A 5 -18.49 -3.04 20.13
N PRO A 6 -17.84 -2.66 21.24
CA PRO A 6 -18.34 -1.57 22.07
C PRO A 6 -18.15 -0.23 21.36
N ASP A 7 -19.24 0.52 21.25
CA ASP A 7 -19.26 1.89 20.73
C ASP A 7 -19.72 2.83 21.86
N PHE A 8 -18.77 3.30 22.68
CA PHE A 8 -19.04 4.11 23.86
C PHE A 8 -19.55 5.52 23.55
N TYR A 9 -19.31 6.01 22.33
CA TYR A 9 -19.69 7.35 21.89
C TYR A 9 -20.82 7.35 20.88
N ASN A 10 -21.40 6.18 20.56
CA ASN A 10 -22.38 5.99 19.49
C ASN A 10 -21.91 6.60 18.14
N ILE A 11 -20.64 6.37 17.78
CA ILE A 11 -20.08 6.88 16.53
C ILE A 11 -20.84 6.33 15.32
N THR A 12 -21.37 5.13 15.44
CA THR A 12 -22.18 4.49 14.39
C THR A 12 -23.41 5.30 14.00
N ASP A 13 -23.96 6.15 14.90
CA ASP A 13 -25.10 7.02 14.60
C ASP A 13 -24.74 8.17 13.63
N LEU A 14 -23.45 8.44 13.44
CA LEU A 14 -22.93 9.45 12.51
C LEU A 14 -22.65 8.91 11.10
N LEU A 15 -22.67 7.58 10.94
CA LEU A 15 -22.32 6.91 9.69
C LEU A 15 -23.56 6.75 8.80
N THR A 16 -23.35 6.83 7.49
CA THR A 16 -24.37 6.53 6.50
C THR A 16 -24.64 5.02 6.43
N GLU A 17 -25.79 4.63 5.87
CA GLU A 17 -26.11 3.21 5.64
C GLU A 17 -25.05 2.52 4.75
N GLU A 18 -24.54 3.23 3.75
CA GLU A 18 -23.46 2.75 2.86
C GLU A 18 -22.17 2.50 3.64
N GLU A 19 -21.72 3.45 4.47
CA GLU A 19 -20.52 3.32 5.29
C GLU A 19 -20.62 2.15 6.27
N LEU A 20 -21.80 1.96 6.87
CA LEU A 20 -22.07 0.82 7.75
C LEU A 20 -22.07 -0.52 7.00
N LEU A 21 -22.58 -0.56 5.77
CA LEU A 21 -22.54 -1.76 4.91
C LEU A 21 -21.10 -2.11 4.52
N ILE A 22 -20.31 -1.11 4.14
CA ILE A 22 -18.89 -1.28 3.80
C ILE A 22 -18.11 -1.80 5.01
N GLN A 23 -18.32 -1.22 6.19
CA GLN A 23 -17.71 -1.71 7.42
C GLN A 23 -18.09 -3.17 7.71
N GLN A 24 -19.38 -3.52 7.56
CA GLN A 24 -19.83 -4.90 7.78
C GLN A 24 -19.19 -5.87 6.80
N THR A 25 -19.07 -5.46 5.52
CA THR A 25 -18.40 -6.28 4.48
C THR A 25 -16.94 -6.54 4.83
N ALA A 26 -16.21 -5.52 5.29
CA ALA A 26 -14.82 -5.67 5.72
C ALA A 26 -14.70 -6.57 6.96
N TYR A 27 -15.59 -6.40 7.94
CA TYR A 27 -15.65 -7.27 9.10
C TYR A 27 -15.91 -8.73 8.74
N ASP A 28 -16.91 -8.99 7.89
CA ASP A 28 -17.27 -10.36 7.48
C ASP A 28 -16.10 -11.03 6.73
N PHE A 29 -15.45 -10.33 5.80
CA PHE A 29 -14.24 -10.83 5.14
C PHE A 29 -13.16 -11.22 6.15
N VAL A 30 -12.85 -10.34 7.09
CA VAL A 30 -11.84 -10.61 8.12
C VAL A 30 -12.21 -11.84 8.94
N GLN A 31 -13.45 -11.97 9.38
CA GLN A 31 -13.86 -13.08 10.25
C GLN A 31 -13.96 -14.42 9.52
N THR A 32 -14.38 -14.41 8.24
CA THR A 32 -14.65 -15.65 7.51
C THR A 32 -13.48 -16.15 6.68
N GLU A 33 -12.67 -15.26 6.13
CA GLU A 33 -11.60 -15.61 5.21
C GLU A 33 -10.21 -15.51 5.87
N PHE A 34 -9.97 -14.46 6.66
CA PHE A 34 -8.64 -14.16 7.18
C PHE A 34 -8.36 -14.80 8.55
N MET A 35 -9.26 -14.59 9.53
CA MET A 35 -9.06 -15.08 10.90
C MET A 35 -8.84 -16.61 11.02
N PRO A 36 -9.45 -17.45 10.19
CA PRO A 36 -9.21 -18.89 10.26
C PRO A 36 -7.77 -19.32 9.94
N ILE A 37 -7.04 -18.53 9.16
CA ILE A 37 -5.71 -18.89 8.63
C ILE A 37 -4.56 -18.08 9.22
N ILE A 38 -4.84 -16.96 9.88
CA ILE A 38 -3.78 -16.02 10.30
C ILE A 38 -2.75 -16.64 11.25
N ASN A 39 -3.17 -17.52 12.16
CA ASN A 39 -2.24 -18.12 13.13
C ASN A 39 -1.15 -18.92 12.42
N GLU A 40 -1.51 -19.69 11.39
CA GLU A 40 -0.55 -20.48 10.62
C GLU A 40 0.42 -19.57 9.86
N HIS A 41 -0.09 -18.51 9.22
CA HIS A 41 0.76 -17.53 8.53
C HIS A 41 1.67 -16.77 9.50
N TYR A 42 1.14 -16.42 10.69
CA TYR A 42 1.95 -15.77 11.73
C TYR A 42 3.09 -16.66 12.21
N GLU A 43 2.84 -17.94 12.50
CA GLU A 43 3.84 -18.90 12.97
C GLU A 43 4.92 -19.16 11.91
N ASN A 44 4.53 -19.23 10.63
CA ASN A 44 5.42 -19.52 9.51
C ASN A 44 6.10 -18.26 8.91
N ALA A 45 5.86 -17.07 9.47
CA ALA A 45 6.33 -15.79 8.93
C ALA A 45 5.97 -15.58 7.45
N THR A 46 4.75 -15.99 7.04
CA THR A 46 4.21 -15.85 5.69
C THR A 46 3.03 -14.87 5.67
N PHE A 47 2.65 -14.41 4.47
CA PHE A 47 1.45 -13.62 4.24
C PHE A 47 0.49 -14.39 3.31
N PRO A 48 -0.83 -14.38 3.55
CA PRO A 48 -1.82 -15.11 2.74
C PRO A 48 -2.04 -14.43 1.38
N MET A 49 -1.09 -14.59 0.46
CA MET A 49 -1.10 -13.98 -0.87
C MET A 49 -2.30 -14.39 -1.71
N GLU A 50 -2.89 -15.55 -1.44
CA GLU A 50 -4.10 -16.06 -2.07
C GLU A 50 -5.33 -15.19 -1.80
N LEU A 51 -5.35 -14.41 -0.72
CA LEU A 51 -6.43 -13.47 -0.39
C LEU A 51 -6.29 -12.10 -1.07
N VAL A 52 -5.14 -11.81 -1.68
CA VAL A 52 -4.90 -10.49 -2.30
C VAL A 52 -5.88 -10.19 -3.45
N PRO A 53 -6.18 -11.11 -4.39
CA PRO A 53 -7.22 -10.88 -5.38
C PRO A 53 -8.60 -10.62 -4.77
N LYS A 54 -8.91 -11.27 -3.65
CA LYS A 54 -10.18 -11.06 -2.93
C LYS A 54 -10.30 -9.66 -2.34
N LEU A 55 -9.20 -9.12 -1.81
CA LEU A 55 -9.16 -7.71 -1.38
C LEU A 55 -9.43 -6.75 -2.55
N GLY A 56 -8.92 -7.08 -3.75
CA GLY A 56 -9.20 -6.34 -4.98
C GLY A 56 -10.67 -6.42 -5.37
N GLU A 57 -11.27 -7.62 -5.42
CA GLU A 57 -12.69 -7.83 -5.72
C GLU A 57 -13.63 -7.07 -4.78
N LEU A 58 -13.26 -6.96 -3.51
CA LEU A 58 -14.00 -6.22 -2.49
C LEU A 58 -13.77 -4.70 -2.55
N GLY A 59 -12.89 -4.22 -3.46
CA GLY A 59 -12.57 -2.81 -3.60
C GLY A 59 -11.73 -2.24 -2.44
N PHE A 60 -11.03 -3.09 -1.66
CA PHE A 60 -10.24 -2.65 -0.51
C PHE A 60 -8.85 -2.13 -0.90
N MET A 61 -8.41 -2.39 -2.13
CA MET A 61 -7.18 -1.86 -2.70
C MET A 61 -7.43 -0.48 -3.32
N GLY A 62 -7.01 0.59 -2.64
CA GLY A 62 -7.24 1.96 -3.13
C GLY A 62 -8.70 2.40 -3.11
N SER A 63 -9.47 1.96 -2.13
CA SER A 63 -10.93 2.13 -2.04
C SER A 63 -11.41 3.59 -2.20
N ALA A 64 -10.65 4.58 -1.73
CA ALA A 64 -10.99 6.01 -1.87
C ALA A 64 -10.58 6.62 -3.23
N LEU A 65 -9.88 5.89 -4.09
CA LEU A 65 -9.58 6.35 -5.45
C LEU A 65 -10.79 6.22 -6.37
N PRO A 66 -10.90 7.07 -7.40
CA PRO A 66 -11.98 6.95 -8.39
C PRO A 66 -11.98 5.59 -9.11
N GLU A 67 -13.15 5.15 -9.55
CA GLU A 67 -13.31 3.87 -10.26
C GLU A 67 -12.47 3.79 -11.55
N GLU A 68 -12.35 4.88 -12.29
CA GLU A 68 -11.51 4.97 -13.49
C GLU A 68 -10.02 4.78 -13.19
N SER A 69 -9.63 4.91 -11.92
CA SER A 69 -8.26 4.65 -11.43
C SER A 69 -8.12 3.31 -10.72
N GLY A 70 -9.09 2.41 -10.89
CA GLY A 70 -9.09 1.08 -10.27
C GLY A 70 -9.42 1.09 -8.78
N GLY A 71 -9.96 2.20 -8.25
CA GLY A 71 -10.49 2.31 -6.89
C GLY A 71 -11.98 1.98 -6.82
N ALA A 72 -12.59 2.14 -5.65
CA ALA A 72 -14.02 1.93 -5.44
C ALA A 72 -14.82 3.25 -5.24
N GLY A 73 -14.15 4.41 -5.27
CA GLY A 73 -14.79 5.73 -5.18
C GLY A 73 -15.47 6.02 -3.85
N VAL A 74 -15.15 5.27 -2.78
CA VAL A 74 -15.83 5.42 -1.48
C VAL A 74 -15.33 6.64 -0.69
N SER A 75 -16.10 7.08 0.30
CA SER A 75 -15.71 8.17 1.19
C SER A 75 -14.44 7.85 1.98
N ASN A 76 -13.72 8.89 2.43
CA ASN A 76 -12.58 8.71 3.32
C ASN A 76 -12.97 8.08 4.67
N VAL A 77 -14.23 8.27 5.11
CA VAL A 77 -14.75 7.61 6.30
C VAL A 77 -14.87 6.11 6.05
N ALA A 78 -15.49 5.70 4.94
CA ALA A 78 -15.58 4.30 4.53
C ALA A 78 -14.19 3.65 4.38
N TYR A 79 -13.23 4.35 3.78
CA TYR A 79 -11.82 3.89 3.73
C TYR A 79 -11.26 3.65 5.13
N GLY A 80 -11.47 4.59 6.06
CA GLY A 80 -11.04 4.43 7.46
C GLY A 80 -11.70 3.21 8.14
N LEU A 81 -12.99 2.96 7.88
CA LEU A 81 -13.73 1.82 8.42
C LEU A 81 -13.22 0.48 7.86
N ILE A 82 -12.90 0.42 6.55
CA ILE A 82 -12.25 -0.76 5.95
C ILE A 82 -10.93 -1.05 6.68
N LEU A 83 -10.05 -0.05 6.78
CA LEU A 83 -8.75 -0.23 7.44
C LEU A 83 -8.89 -0.61 8.92
N HIS A 84 -9.90 -0.06 9.62
CA HIS A 84 -10.20 -0.42 11.01
C HIS A 84 -10.55 -1.91 11.16
N GLU A 85 -11.38 -2.45 10.28
CA GLU A 85 -11.74 -3.86 10.36
C GLU A 85 -10.58 -4.79 9.93
N LEU A 86 -9.79 -4.40 8.94
CA LEU A 86 -8.57 -5.13 8.57
C LEU A 86 -7.56 -5.15 9.74
N GLU A 87 -7.35 -4.00 10.41
CA GLU A 87 -6.47 -3.89 11.60
C GLU A 87 -6.94 -4.76 12.76
N ARG A 88 -8.26 -4.89 12.96
CA ARG A 88 -8.83 -5.80 13.99
C ARG A 88 -8.49 -7.25 13.72
N GLY A 89 -8.30 -7.64 12.46
CA GLY A 89 -7.84 -8.96 12.10
C GLY A 89 -6.34 -9.12 12.33
N ASP A 90 -5.57 -8.26 11.67
CA ASP A 90 -4.11 -8.26 11.76
C ASP A 90 -3.53 -6.95 11.20
N SER A 91 -2.54 -6.39 11.89
CA SER A 91 -1.84 -5.18 11.46
C SER A 91 -1.10 -5.35 10.13
N GLY A 92 -0.63 -6.55 9.82
CA GLY A 92 0.02 -6.87 8.54
C GLY A 92 -0.96 -6.77 7.37
N LEU A 93 -2.18 -7.32 7.53
CA LEU A 93 -3.25 -7.23 6.53
C LEU A 93 -3.62 -5.77 6.25
N ARG A 94 -3.86 -4.97 7.30
CA ARG A 94 -4.15 -3.54 7.15
C ARG A 94 -2.98 -2.81 6.50
N SER A 95 -1.74 -3.10 6.91
CA SER A 95 -0.54 -2.49 6.35
C SER A 95 -0.40 -2.80 4.86
N PHE A 96 -0.63 -4.06 4.45
CA PHE A 96 -0.64 -4.46 3.06
C PHE A 96 -1.61 -3.60 2.23
N ALA A 97 -2.89 -3.55 2.63
CA ALA A 97 -3.92 -2.80 1.91
C ALA A 97 -3.63 -1.29 1.89
N SER A 98 -3.17 -0.71 3.00
CA SER A 98 -2.89 0.73 3.07
C SER A 98 -1.68 1.15 2.26
N VAL A 99 -0.62 0.33 2.20
CA VAL A 99 0.54 0.58 1.33
C VAL A 99 0.13 0.53 -0.13
N GLN A 100 -0.61 -0.50 -0.52
CA GLN A 100 -1.12 -0.65 -1.88
C GLN A 100 -1.91 0.58 -2.34
N GLY A 101 -2.94 0.95 -1.58
CA GLY A 101 -3.85 2.04 -1.93
C GLY A 101 -3.26 3.43 -1.75
N ALA A 102 -2.83 3.75 -0.52
CA ALA A 102 -2.46 5.11 -0.16
C ALA A 102 -1.03 5.49 -0.57
N LEU A 103 -0.08 4.55 -0.51
CA LEU A 103 1.33 4.86 -0.74
C LEU A 103 1.81 4.52 -2.16
N VAL A 104 1.06 3.68 -2.89
CA VAL A 104 1.41 3.29 -4.26
C VAL A 104 0.38 3.81 -5.26
N MET A 105 -0.88 3.39 -5.16
CA MET A 105 -1.91 3.77 -6.14
C MET A 105 -2.17 5.29 -6.11
N TYR A 106 -2.29 5.90 -4.92
CA TYR A 106 -2.54 7.33 -4.82
C TYR A 106 -1.45 8.20 -5.48
N PRO A 107 -0.14 8.02 -5.21
CA PRO A 107 0.89 8.78 -5.90
C PRO A 107 0.90 8.57 -7.42
N ILE A 108 0.62 7.36 -7.90
CA ILE A 108 0.52 7.09 -9.34
C ILE A 108 -0.69 7.84 -9.92
N HIS A 109 -1.85 7.77 -9.25
CA HIS A 109 -3.05 8.50 -9.67
C HIS A 109 -2.83 10.02 -9.71
N ALA A 110 -2.25 10.59 -8.64
CA ALA A 110 -2.13 12.04 -8.49
C ALA A 110 -1.00 12.66 -9.33
N TYR A 111 0.09 11.92 -9.57
CA TYR A 111 1.32 12.48 -10.14
C TYR A 111 1.90 11.69 -11.31
N GLY A 112 1.40 10.49 -11.57
CA GLY A 112 1.84 9.66 -12.68
C GLY A 112 1.40 10.21 -14.04
N SER A 113 2.14 9.85 -15.10
CA SER A 113 1.69 10.08 -16.47
C SER A 113 0.49 9.17 -16.79
N GLU A 114 -0.28 9.52 -17.82
CA GLU A 114 -1.43 8.70 -18.24
C GLU A 114 -1.00 7.28 -18.64
N GLU A 115 0.20 7.12 -19.19
CA GLU A 115 0.79 5.82 -19.52
C GLU A 115 1.09 5.02 -18.24
N GLN A 116 1.66 5.65 -17.20
CA GLN A 116 1.93 5.02 -15.92
C GLN A 116 0.63 4.62 -15.20
N LYS A 117 -0.38 5.48 -15.23
CA LYS A 117 -1.70 5.18 -14.66
C LYS A 117 -2.34 3.97 -15.36
N ALA A 118 -2.40 3.99 -16.70
CA ALA A 118 -2.97 2.91 -17.49
C ALA A 118 -2.22 1.57 -17.29
N LYS A 119 -0.92 1.62 -17.13
CA LYS A 119 -0.08 0.43 -16.93
C LYS A 119 -0.31 -0.21 -15.55
N TRP A 120 -0.41 0.59 -14.48
CA TRP A 120 -0.29 0.09 -13.13
C TRP A 120 -1.61 0.07 -12.36
N LEU A 121 -2.43 1.11 -12.44
CA LEU A 121 -3.59 1.25 -11.55
C LEU A 121 -4.60 0.10 -11.66
N PRO A 122 -4.98 -0.39 -12.87
CA PRO A 122 -5.95 -1.48 -12.96
C PRO A 122 -5.48 -2.76 -12.27
N GLY A 123 -4.22 -3.14 -12.47
CA GLY A 123 -3.67 -4.35 -11.87
C GLY A 123 -3.46 -4.21 -10.35
N LEU A 124 -3.07 -3.03 -9.88
CA LEU A 124 -2.93 -2.73 -8.45
C LEU A 124 -4.29 -2.75 -7.76
N GLY A 125 -5.33 -2.14 -8.35
CA GLY A 125 -6.68 -2.13 -7.80
C GLY A 125 -7.32 -3.51 -7.74
N ALA A 126 -7.11 -4.32 -8.78
CA ALA A 126 -7.57 -5.71 -8.83
C ALA A 126 -6.77 -6.69 -7.95
N GLY A 127 -5.67 -6.25 -7.32
CA GLY A 127 -4.80 -7.13 -6.55
C GLY A 127 -4.02 -8.16 -7.37
N THR A 128 -3.96 -8.00 -8.71
CA THR A 128 -3.15 -8.84 -9.62
C THR A 128 -1.73 -8.35 -9.77
N LYS A 129 -1.47 -7.12 -9.30
CA LYS A 129 -0.17 -6.49 -9.17
C LYS A 129 0.00 -5.95 -7.76
N ILE A 130 1.21 -6.03 -7.25
CA ILE A 130 1.57 -5.57 -5.91
C ILE A 130 2.53 -4.41 -6.02
N GLY A 131 2.30 -3.41 -5.18
CA GLY A 131 3.17 -2.26 -5.07
C GLY A 131 3.80 -2.12 -3.68
N CYS A 132 4.94 -1.43 -3.63
CA CYS A 132 5.54 -1.03 -2.37
C CYS A 132 6.08 0.41 -2.42
N PHE A 133 6.43 0.93 -1.23
CA PHE A 133 6.80 2.33 -1.05
C PHE A 133 8.19 2.44 -0.42
N GLY A 134 9.18 2.81 -1.23
CA GLY A 134 10.58 2.87 -0.87
C GLY A 134 11.03 4.26 -0.43
N LEU A 135 10.71 4.68 0.81
CA LEU A 135 11.16 5.94 1.39
C LEU A 135 12.25 5.72 2.44
N THR A 136 11.98 4.89 3.44
CA THR A 136 12.81 4.68 4.63
C THR A 136 14.16 4.05 4.30
N GLU A 137 15.20 4.52 4.97
CA GLU A 137 16.56 3.97 4.94
C GLU A 137 17.04 3.67 6.37
N SER A 138 18.10 2.86 6.50
CA SER A 138 18.63 2.43 7.81
C SER A 138 18.87 3.57 8.78
N ASN A 139 19.35 4.74 8.29
CA ASN A 139 19.67 5.91 9.10
C ASN A 139 18.66 7.05 8.96
N PHE A 140 17.63 6.89 8.12
CA PHE A 140 16.70 7.96 7.75
C PHE A 140 15.25 7.46 7.78
N GLY A 141 14.74 7.20 8.99
CA GLY A 141 13.32 6.91 9.24
C GLY A 141 12.54 8.20 9.44
N SER A 142 12.64 8.80 10.65
CA SER A 142 11.92 10.04 11.00
C SER A 142 12.43 11.29 10.28
N ASN A 143 13.59 11.22 9.65
CA ASN A 143 14.16 12.30 8.83
C ASN A 143 14.38 11.83 7.38
N PRO A 144 13.34 11.59 6.58
CA PRO A 144 13.50 11.13 5.20
C PRO A 144 14.20 12.16 4.30
N GLY A 145 14.17 13.44 4.64
CA GLY A 145 14.93 14.49 3.95
C GLY A 145 16.45 14.29 3.97
N GLY A 146 16.94 13.50 4.95
CA GLY A 146 18.36 13.13 5.05
C GLY A 146 18.78 11.95 4.16
N MET A 147 17.85 11.28 3.46
CA MET A 147 18.13 10.04 2.72
C MET A 147 19.44 10.06 1.93
N ALA A 148 20.11 8.91 1.88
CA ALA A 148 21.34 8.71 1.15
C ALA A 148 21.12 8.25 -0.30
N THR A 149 19.99 7.62 -0.60
CA THR A 149 19.64 7.21 -1.98
C THR A 149 19.68 8.42 -2.92
N ARG A 150 20.44 8.28 -3.99
CA ARG A 150 20.67 9.34 -4.97
C ARG A 150 20.37 8.83 -6.36
N CYS A 151 20.02 9.75 -7.25
CA CYS A 151 19.91 9.47 -8.67
C CYS A 151 20.69 10.50 -9.48
N LYS A 152 21.16 10.05 -10.62
CA LYS A 152 21.88 10.86 -11.60
C LYS A 152 21.25 10.64 -12.96
N LYS A 153 21.04 11.72 -13.70
CA LYS A 153 20.58 11.65 -15.08
C LYS A 153 21.70 11.12 -15.98
N ASP A 154 21.34 10.18 -16.88
CA ASP A 154 22.24 9.61 -17.88
C ASP A 154 21.50 9.56 -19.23
N GLY A 155 21.71 10.55 -20.07
CA GLY A 155 20.92 10.77 -21.27
C GLY A 155 19.46 11.04 -20.92
N ASP A 156 18.55 10.21 -21.42
CA ASP A 156 17.10 10.27 -21.12
C ASP A 156 16.71 9.42 -19.90
N ASP A 157 17.64 8.62 -19.37
CA ASP A 157 17.42 7.75 -18.24
C ASP A 157 17.89 8.34 -16.90
N TRP A 158 17.55 7.64 -15.80
CA TRP A 158 18.02 7.93 -14.46
C TRP A 158 18.68 6.70 -13.85
N ILE A 159 19.88 6.87 -13.32
CA ILE A 159 20.58 5.84 -12.56
C ILE A 159 20.38 6.11 -11.08
N ILE A 160 19.68 5.18 -10.39
CA ILE A 160 19.39 5.26 -8.95
C ILE A 160 20.35 4.35 -8.20
N ASN A 161 20.97 4.88 -7.14
CA ASN A 161 21.84 4.12 -6.25
C ASN A 161 21.44 4.37 -4.79
N GLY A 162 21.19 3.29 -4.05
CA GLY A 162 20.84 3.35 -2.64
C GLY A 162 20.18 2.07 -2.14
N ASN A 163 19.83 2.08 -0.87
CA ASN A 163 19.12 0.97 -0.21
C ASN A 163 17.95 1.53 0.58
N LYS A 164 16.85 0.79 0.56
CA LYS A 164 15.65 1.08 1.38
C LYS A 164 15.46 -0.02 2.40
N MET A 165 14.81 0.28 3.52
CA MET A 165 14.64 -0.65 4.63
C MET A 165 13.22 -0.60 5.17
N TRP A 166 12.74 -1.71 5.71
CA TRP A 166 11.40 -1.85 6.29
C TRP A 166 10.28 -1.59 5.29
N ILE A 167 10.44 -2.13 4.08
CA ILE A 167 9.51 -1.89 2.99
C ILE A 167 8.43 -2.96 2.97
N THR A 168 7.23 -2.62 3.44
CA THR A 168 6.04 -3.46 3.33
C THR A 168 5.83 -3.87 1.88
N ASN A 169 5.56 -5.12 1.61
CA ASN A 169 5.40 -5.74 0.28
C ASN A 169 6.68 -5.77 -0.57
N GLY A 170 7.84 -5.35 -0.05
CA GLY A 170 9.08 -5.20 -0.84
C GLY A 170 9.49 -6.44 -1.63
N PRO A 171 9.50 -7.66 -1.03
CA PRO A 171 9.85 -8.90 -1.72
C PRO A 171 8.88 -9.29 -2.85
N ASP A 172 7.59 -8.96 -2.68
CA ASP A 172 6.48 -9.41 -3.54
C ASP A 172 6.10 -8.40 -4.61
N ALA A 173 6.52 -7.14 -4.46
CA ALA A 173 6.09 -6.03 -5.30
C ALA A 173 6.52 -6.17 -6.76
N ASP A 174 5.57 -5.91 -7.69
CA ASP A 174 5.83 -5.77 -9.13
C ASP A 174 6.37 -4.37 -9.47
N THR A 175 5.94 -3.35 -8.70
CA THR A 175 6.34 -1.96 -8.86
C THR A 175 6.58 -1.28 -7.53
N LEU A 176 7.49 -0.31 -7.52
CA LEU A 176 7.91 0.42 -6.34
C LEU A 176 7.83 1.93 -6.59
N VAL A 177 7.22 2.66 -5.67
CA VAL A 177 7.37 4.12 -5.58
C VAL A 177 8.62 4.38 -4.74
N VAL A 178 9.73 4.74 -5.38
CA VAL A 178 11.03 4.95 -4.72
C VAL A 178 11.39 6.41 -4.71
N TYR A 179 11.86 6.92 -3.58
CA TYR A 179 12.33 8.28 -3.42
C TYR A 179 13.85 8.34 -3.43
N ALA A 180 14.41 9.24 -4.26
CA ALA A 180 15.84 9.46 -4.36
C ALA A 180 16.15 10.95 -4.50
N LYS A 181 17.34 11.38 -4.08
CA LYS A 181 17.81 12.74 -4.29
C LYS A 181 18.29 12.95 -5.73
N THR A 182 17.62 13.83 -6.44
CA THR A 182 18.02 14.38 -7.75
C THR A 182 18.91 15.60 -7.60
N ASP A 183 18.72 16.36 -6.51
CA ASP A 183 19.57 17.50 -6.13
C ASP A 183 19.93 17.39 -4.65
N PRO A 184 21.14 16.90 -4.31
CA PRO A 184 21.57 16.76 -2.92
C PRO A 184 21.65 18.07 -2.13
N ASP A 185 21.85 19.19 -2.81
CA ASP A 185 22.08 20.50 -2.18
C ASP A 185 20.76 21.22 -1.87
N ALA A 186 19.65 20.80 -2.49
CA ALA A 186 18.33 21.39 -2.28
C ALA A 186 17.58 20.79 -1.04
N GLY A 187 18.25 19.95 -0.23
CA GLY A 187 17.64 19.31 0.94
C GLY A 187 16.44 18.43 0.59
N SER A 188 15.31 18.60 1.31
CA SER A 188 14.08 17.82 1.03
C SER A 188 13.41 18.19 -0.31
N ARG A 189 13.65 19.40 -0.83
CA ARG A 189 13.11 19.85 -2.13
C ARG A 189 13.83 19.21 -3.32
N GLY A 190 14.99 18.62 -3.10
CA GLY A 190 15.76 17.91 -4.11
C GLY A 190 15.41 16.41 -4.23
N ILE A 191 14.29 15.97 -3.66
CA ILE A 191 13.85 14.57 -3.69
C ILE A 191 12.78 14.40 -4.77
N THR A 192 12.92 13.34 -5.56
CA THR A 192 11.99 12.96 -6.63
C THR A 192 11.51 11.53 -6.40
N ALA A 193 10.26 11.27 -6.75
CA ALA A 193 9.67 9.94 -6.77
C ALA A 193 9.89 9.28 -8.14
N PHE A 194 10.22 8.00 -8.13
CA PHE A 194 10.42 7.18 -9.32
C PHE A 194 9.55 5.93 -9.22
N LEU A 195 8.99 5.48 -10.34
CA LEU A 195 8.40 4.16 -10.45
C LEU A 195 9.46 3.17 -10.93
N ILE A 196 9.77 2.19 -10.07
CA ILE A 196 10.72 1.11 -10.37
C ILE A 196 9.93 -0.17 -10.63
N GLU A 197 10.32 -0.92 -11.64
CA GLU A 197 9.79 -2.24 -11.94
C GLU A 197 10.73 -3.32 -11.41
N LYS A 198 10.18 -4.42 -10.88
CA LYS A 198 10.96 -5.53 -10.33
C LYS A 198 11.98 -6.10 -11.32
N ALA A 199 11.67 -6.05 -12.62
CA ALA A 199 12.54 -6.57 -13.68
C ALA A 199 13.67 -5.61 -14.11
N MET A 200 13.73 -4.39 -13.58
CA MET A 200 14.79 -3.43 -13.94
C MET A 200 16.18 -3.93 -13.51
N THR A 201 17.15 -3.79 -14.39
CA THR A 201 18.54 -4.16 -14.11
C THR A 201 19.08 -3.42 -12.89
N GLY A 202 19.73 -4.17 -11.98
CA GLY A 202 20.31 -3.62 -10.75
C GLY A 202 19.34 -3.53 -9.57
N PHE A 203 18.04 -3.83 -9.77
CA PHE A 203 17.10 -3.96 -8.65
C PHE A 203 17.25 -5.32 -7.97
N SER A 204 17.20 -5.31 -6.65
CA SER A 204 17.10 -6.53 -5.83
C SER A 204 16.34 -6.24 -4.53
N SER A 205 15.65 -7.23 -4.00
CA SER A 205 15.04 -7.22 -2.67
C SER A 205 15.51 -8.41 -1.85
N SER A 206 15.67 -8.22 -0.53
CA SER A 206 15.89 -9.34 0.39
C SER A 206 14.60 -10.16 0.54
N PRO A 207 14.69 -11.43 0.96
CA PRO A 207 13.51 -12.18 1.38
C PRO A 207 12.84 -11.53 2.61
N HIS A 208 11.67 -12.05 3.00
CA HIS A 208 11.03 -11.67 4.26
C HIS A 208 11.98 -11.95 5.43
N PHE A 209 11.89 -11.11 6.47
CA PHE A 209 12.67 -11.33 7.69
C PHE A 209 12.09 -12.52 8.45
N ASP A 210 12.97 -13.38 8.95
CA ASP A 210 12.60 -14.40 9.93
C ASP A 210 12.20 -13.72 11.25
N LYS A 211 11.21 -14.31 11.94
CA LYS A 211 10.75 -13.84 13.24
C LYS A 211 11.59 -14.44 14.37
#